data_3475550b9ada8720a3efe062fbe375ac
#
_entry.id   3475550b9ada8720a3efe062fbe375ac
#
_cell.length_a   1.000
_cell.length_b   1.000
_cell.length_c   1.000
_cell.angle_alpha   90.00
_cell.angle_beta   90.00
_cell.angle_gamma   90.00
#
_symmetry.space_group_name_H-M   'P 1'
#
loop_
_entity.id
_entity.type
_entity.pdbx_description
1 polymer ?
#
loop_
_entity_poly.entity_id
_entity_poly.type
_entity_poly.pdbx_seq_one_letter_code
_entity_poly.pdbx_strand_id
1 'polypeptide(L)'
;MLRVLIAEDEEMIRKGLVYTTDWLSMDCVVVAEAADGRDGYEKILEYKPDVVITDICMPFMDGIEMIKKASEQVRFKSILLTSYADFEYARRAIEARVCEYLLKPVDEEALADIMERLGEEIVNSRQVEHVMEQAEIEGGNLNLEYYMQLDLSENQYVSRAHKGHTGGFLPGS
;
A
#
# COMPACT_ATOMS: atom_id res chain seq x y z
N MET A 1 3.46 -7.44 10.70
CA MET A 1 2.22 -7.82 9.98
C MET A 1 1.40 -6.59 9.68
N LEU A 2 1.12 -6.30 8.42
CA LEU A 2 0.34 -5.17 7.96
C LEU A 2 -1.16 -5.44 8.10
N ARG A 3 -1.91 -4.41 8.47
CA ARG A 3 -3.36 -4.48 8.64
C ARG A 3 -4.04 -3.98 7.38
N VAL A 4 -4.84 -4.82 6.74
CA VAL A 4 -5.48 -4.56 5.45
C VAL A 4 -6.99 -4.41 5.62
N LEU A 5 -7.57 -3.40 4.97
CA LEU A 5 -9.02 -3.25 4.81
C LEU A 5 -9.36 -3.45 3.33
N ILE A 6 -10.40 -4.22 3.05
CA ILE A 6 -10.89 -4.48 1.70
C ILE A 6 -12.30 -3.92 1.56
N ALA A 7 -12.50 -3.01 0.59
CA ALA A 7 -13.80 -2.46 0.24
C ALA A 7 -14.19 -2.85 -1.19
N GLU A 8 -15.27 -3.60 -1.33
CA GLU A 8 -15.76 -4.14 -2.60
C GLU A 8 -17.26 -4.43 -2.46
N ASP A 9 -18.08 -3.87 -3.33
CA ASP A 9 -19.54 -4.04 -3.25
C ASP A 9 -20.02 -5.41 -3.74
N GLU A 10 -19.29 -6.03 -4.68
CA GLU A 10 -19.60 -7.37 -5.13
C GLU A 10 -19.15 -8.42 -4.10
N GLU A 11 -20.10 -9.06 -3.43
CA GLU A 11 -19.84 -9.99 -2.34
C GLU A 11 -18.90 -11.14 -2.74
N MET A 12 -19.07 -11.71 -3.94
CA MET A 12 -18.23 -12.82 -4.40
C MET A 12 -16.77 -12.39 -4.61
N ILE A 13 -16.55 -11.19 -5.16
CA ILE A 13 -15.20 -10.63 -5.36
C ILE A 13 -14.59 -10.31 -4.00
N ARG A 14 -15.33 -9.65 -3.13
CA ARG A 14 -14.87 -9.31 -1.77
C ARG A 14 -14.48 -10.56 -0.98
N LYS A 15 -15.33 -11.57 -0.93
CA LYS A 15 -15.05 -12.85 -0.25
C LYS A 15 -13.87 -13.59 -0.90
N GLY A 16 -13.75 -13.57 -2.21
CA GLY A 16 -12.58 -14.09 -2.91
C GLY A 16 -11.30 -13.44 -2.41
N LEU A 17 -11.21 -12.12 -2.45
CA LEU A 17 -10.02 -11.39 -1.97
C LEU A 17 -9.72 -11.66 -0.49
N VAL A 18 -10.75 -11.69 0.37
CA VAL A 18 -10.54 -11.89 1.82
C VAL A 18 -10.08 -13.30 2.15
N TYR A 19 -10.66 -14.33 1.52
CA TYR A 19 -10.49 -15.72 1.98
C TYR A 19 -9.61 -16.60 1.09
N THR A 20 -9.38 -16.23 -0.18
CA THR A 20 -8.57 -17.04 -1.09
C THR A 20 -7.15 -16.52 -1.28
N THR A 21 -6.92 -15.24 -1.03
CA THR A 21 -5.58 -14.65 -1.08
C THR A 21 -4.76 -15.05 0.13
N ASP A 22 -3.53 -15.48 -0.08
CA ASP A 22 -2.60 -15.85 1.00
C ASP A 22 -1.96 -14.62 1.66
N TRP A 23 -2.76 -13.93 2.46
CA TRP A 23 -2.34 -12.72 3.18
C TRP A 23 -1.18 -12.98 4.15
N LEU A 24 -1.12 -14.17 4.73
CA LEU A 24 -0.06 -14.50 5.70
C LEU A 24 1.30 -14.61 5.04
N SER A 25 1.38 -15.11 3.81
CA SER A 25 2.64 -15.15 3.05
C SER A 25 3.19 -13.75 2.75
N MET A 26 2.32 -12.74 2.69
CA MET A 26 2.67 -11.33 2.48
C MET A 26 2.87 -10.55 3.79
N ASP A 27 2.95 -11.22 4.94
CA ASP A 27 2.99 -10.60 6.28
C ASP A 27 1.83 -9.62 6.53
N CYS A 28 0.63 -9.99 6.06
CA CYS A 28 -0.58 -9.18 6.13
C CYS A 28 -1.72 -9.91 6.84
N VAL A 29 -2.66 -9.13 7.38
CA VAL A 29 -3.92 -9.61 7.93
C VAL A 29 -5.07 -8.69 7.53
N VAL A 30 -6.17 -9.27 7.05
CA VAL A 30 -7.40 -8.51 6.77
C VAL A 30 -8.11 -8.24 8.08
N VAL A 31 -8.21 -6.97 8.45
CA VAL A 31 -8.81 -6.53 9.73
C VAL A 31 -10.26 -6.09 9.58
N ALA A 32 -10.68 -5.70 8.38
CA ALA A 32 -12.05 -5.33 8.08
C ALA A 32 -12.37 -5.51 6.59
N GLU A 33 -13.64 -5.76 6.31
CA GLU A 33 -14.21 -5.73 4.97
C GLU A 33 -15.40 -4.78 4.92
N ALA A 34 -15.62 -4.11 3.79
CA ALA A 34 -16.71 -3.17 3.58
C ALA A 34 -17.39 -3.44 2.24
N ALA A 35 -18.73 -3.28 2.22
CA ALA A 35 -19.55 -3.53 1.05
C ALA A 35 -19.92 -2.25 0.26
N ASP A 36 -19.54 -1.09 0.76
CA ASP A 36 -19.75 0.20 0.10
C ASP A 36 -18.76 1.24 0.63
N GLY A 37 -18.72 2.40 -0.02
CA GLY A 37 -17.76 3.44 0.32
C GLY A 37 -18.02 4.14 1.65
N ARG A 38 -19.27 4.18 2.13
CA ARG A 38 -19.60 4.77 3.44
C ARG A 38 -19.16 3.85 4.57
N ASP A 39 -19.51 2.56 4.47
CA ASP A 39 -19.06 1.53 5.41
C ASP A 39 -17.52 1.45 5.43
N GLY A 40 -16.88 1.52 4.26
CA GLY A 40 -15.43 1.57 4.13
C GLY A 40 -14.81 2.77 4.84
N TYR A 41 -15.35 3.96 4.65
CA TYR A 41 -14.89 5.17 5.33
C TYR A 41 -14.97 5.04 6.86
N GLU A 42 -16.11 4.61 7.40
CA GLU A 42 -16.30 4.43 8.84
C GLU A 42 -15.31 3.41 9.41
N LYS A 43 -15.10 2.28 8.72
CA LYS A 43 -14.15 1.23 9.12
C LYS A 43 -12.70 1.67 9.01
N ILE A 44 -12.32 2.50 8.03
CA ILE A 44 -10.97 3.08 7.99
C ILE A 44 -10.68 3.91 9.25
N LEU A 45 -11.64 4.73 9.68
CA LEU A 45 -11.48 5.55 10.88
C LEU A 45 -11.43 4.70 12.15
N GLU A 46 -12.22 3.62 12.23
CA GLU A 46 -12.30 2.73 13.38
C GLU A 46 -11.07 1.83 13.50
N TYR A 47 -10.74 1.10 12.43
CA TYR A 47 -9.68 0.08 12.43
C TYR A 47 -8.30 0.63 12.14
N LYS A 48 -8.17 1.82 11.55
CA LYS A 48 -6.90 2.46 11.16
C LYS A 48 -5.97 1.48 10.46
N PRO A 49 -6.35 0.94 9.30
CA PRO A 49 -5.53 -0.02 8.56
C PRO A 49 -4.25 0.62 8.04
N ASP A 50 -3.26 -0.21 7.75
CA ASP A 50 -2.03 0.22 7.09
C ASP A 50 -2.21 0.36 5.58
N VAL A 51 -3.03 -0.54 5.00
CA VAL A 51 -3.34 -0.59 3.57
C VAL A 51 -4.85 -0.72 3.37
N VAL A 52 -5.40 0.07 2.46
CA VAL A 52 -6.79 0.00 2.00
C VAL A 52 -6.80 -0.45 0.55
N ILE A 53 -7.46 -1.56 0.28
CA ILE A 53 -7.69 -2.08 -1.08
C ILE A 53 -9.16 -1.87 -1.39
N THR A 54 -9.49 -1.13 -2.44
CA THR A 54 -10.88 -0.78 -2.73
C THR A 54 -11.20 -0.80 -4.21
N ASP A 55 -12.43 -1.24 -4.53
CA ASP A 55 -13.02 -0.96 -5.84
C ASP A 55 -13.29 0.54 -5.99
N ILE A 56 -13.37 1.02 -7.22
CA ILE A 56 -13.74 2.41 -7.52
C ILE A 56 -15.26 2.59 -7.43
N CYS A 57 -16.01 1.79 -8.18
CA CYS A 57 -17.46 1.95 -8.33
C CYS A 57 -18.22 1.23 -7.23
N MET A 58 -18.57 1.94 -6.18
CA MET A 58 -19.36 1.42 -5.07
C MET A 58 -20.56 2.31 -4.75
N PRO A 59 -21.66 1.77 -4.18
CA PRO A 59 -22.81 2.55 -3.72
C PRO A 59 -22.42 3.58 -2.65
N PHE A 60 -23.19 4.66 -2.58
CA PHE A 60 -23.16 5.77 -1.62
C PHE A 60 -21.92 6.66 -1.69
N MET A 61 -20.75 6.09 -1.81
CA MET A 61 -19.47 6.79 -1.92
C MET A 61 -18.52 5.93 -2.76
N ASP A 62 -17.93 6.46 -3.81
CA ASP A 62 -16.95 5.72 -4.60
C ASP A 62 -15.61 5.56 -3.85
N GLY A 63 -14.79 4.58 -4.28
CA GLY A 63 -13.54 4.25 -3.61
C GLY A 63 -12.52 5.39 -3.60
N ILE A 64 -12.50 6.23 -4.63
CA ILE A 64 -11.59 7.38 -4.71
C ILE A 64 -12.01 8.47 -3.72
N GLU A 65 -13.30 8.78 -3.64
CA GLU A 65 -13.84 9.72 -2.68
C GLU A 65 -13.62 9.23 -1.24
N MET A 66 -13.83 7.93 -0.99
CA MET A 66 -13.57 7.29 0.29
C MET A 66 -12.12 7.48 0.74
N ILE A 67 -11.15 7.15 -0.14
CA ILE A 67 -9.73 7.33 0.13
C ILE A 67 -9.41 8.80 0.43
N LYS A 68 -9.90 9.72 -0.41
CA LYS A 68 -9.64 11.16 -0.25
C LYS A 68 -10.12 11.68 1.10
N LYS A 69 -11.35 11.37 1.49
CA LYS A 69 -11.92 11.79 2.77
C LYS A 69 -11.22 11.14 3.98
N ALA A 70 -10.95 9.85 3.91
CA ALA A 70 -10.31 9.13 5.01
C ALA A 70 -8.85 9.56 5.21
N SER A 71 -8.12 9.88 4.14
CA SER A 71 -6.72 10.31 4.20
C SER A 71 -6.52 11.66 4.91
N GLU A 72 -7.56 12.45 5.07
CA GLU A 72 -7.52 13.68 5.87
C GLU A 72 -7.40 13.40 7.37
N GLN A 73 -7.79 12.22 7.83
CA GLN A 73 -7.86 11.87 9.25
C GLN A 73 -6.93 10.70 9.64
N VAL A 74 -6.67 9.77 8.72
CA VAL A 74 -5.89 8.55 8.97
C VAL A 74 -4.84 8.40 7.87
N ARG A 75 -3.63 8.01 8.25
CA ARG A 75 -2.57 7.68 7.30
C ARG A 75 -2.67 6.20 6.93
N PHE A 76 -2.72 5.91 5.65
CA PHE A 76 -2.70 4.57 5.09
C PHE A 76 -2.20 4.61 3.66
N LYS A 77 -1.76 3.48 3.14
CA LYS A 77 -1.51 3.28 1.71
C LYS A 77 -2.77 2.79 1.03
N SER A 78 -2.97 3.12 -0.23
CA SER A 78 -4.19 2.77 -0.95
C SER A 78 -3.90 2.09 -2.27
N ILE A 79 -4.69 1.05 -2.57
CA ILE A 79 -4.68 0.30 -3.82
C ILE A 79 -6.10 0.35 -4.39
N LEU A 80 -6.25 0.88 -5.61
CA LEU A 80 -7.52 0.83 -6.33
C LEU A 80 -7.61 -0.41 -7.20
N LEU A 81 -8.71 -1.12 -7.09
CA LEU A 81 -9.10 -2.19 -8.00
C LEU A 81 -10.14 -1.68 -8.98
N THR A 82 -10.01 -2.02 -10.25
CA THR A 82 -10.97 -1.60 -11.27
C THR A 82 -11.09 -2.59 -12.41
N SER A 83 -12.30 -2.71 -12.94
CA SER A 83 -12.57 -3.47 -14.17
C SER A 83 -12.28 -2.68 -15.45
N TYR A 84 -12.04 -1.38 -15.34
CA TYR A 84 -11.94 -0.47 -16.47
C TYR A 84 -10.65 0.36 -16.41
N ALA A 85 -9.87 0.32 -17.49
CA ALA A 85 -8.80 1.27 -17.73
C ALA A 85 -9.40 2.60 -18.26
N ASP A 86 -10.03 3.39 -17.39
CA ASP A 86 -10.61 4.67 -17.72
C ASP A 86 -9.68 5.81 -17.34
N PHE A 87 -9.41 6.71 -18.27
CA PHE A 87 -8.53 7.85 -18.07
C PHE A 87 -9.02 8.77 -16.95
N GLU A 88 -10.35 8.98 -16.82
CA GLU A 88 -10.92 9.83 -15.79
C GLU A 88 -10.71 9.24 -14.38
N TYR A 89 -10.83 7.92 -14.22
CA TYR A 89 -10.53 7.28 -12.95
C TYR A 89 -9.04 7.35 -12.61
N ALA A 90 -8.16 7.14 -13.58
CA ALA A 90 -6.72 7.27 -13.38
C ALA A 90 -6.34 8.71 -12.95
N ARG A 91 -6.93 9.74 -13.58
CA ARG A 91 -6.72 11.14 -13.21
C ARG A 91 -7.18 11.43 -11.78
N ARG A 92 -8.39 11.00 -11.42
CA ARG A 92 -8.93 11.17 -10.06
C ARG A 92 -8.11 10.42 -9.01
N ALA A 93 -7.59 9.24 -9.35
CA ALA A 93 -6.70 8.47 -8.48
C ALA A 93 -5.39 9.23 -8.18
N ILE A 94 -4.79 9.86 -9.18
CA ILE A 94 -3.61 10.70 -9.02
C ILE A 94 -3.92 11.91 -8.11
N GLU A 95 -5.03 12.59 -8.32
CA GLU A 95 -5.48 13.72 -7.50
C GLU A 95 -5.71 13.32 -6.04
N ALA A 96 -6.23 12.11 -5.81
CA ALA A 96 -6.44 11.54 -4.48
C ALA A 96 -5.17 10.94 -3.85
N ARG A 97 -4.03 10.99 -4.55
CA ARG A 97 -2.75 10.41 -4.12
C ARG A 97 -2.83 8.93 -3.81
N VAL A 98 -3.58 8.18 -4.60
CA VAL A 98 -3.64 6.73 -4.54
C VAL A 98 -2.26 6.15 -4.84
N CYS A 99 -1.83 5.16 -4.05
CA CYS A 99 -0.49 4.60 -4.19
C CYS A 99 -0.38 3.68 -5.40
N GLU A 100 -1.40 2.86 -5.64
CA GLU A 100 -1.40 1.85 -6.69
C GLU A 100 -2.77 1.66 -7.32
N TYR A 101 -2.75 1.12 -8.54
CA TYR A 101 -3.92 0.89 -9.38
C TYR A 101 -3.80 -0.49 -10.05
N LEU A 102 -4.71 -1.40 -9.75
CA LEU A 102 -4.75 -2.75 -10.30
C LEU A 102 -6.02 -2.99 -11.10
N LEU A 103 -5.88 -3.68 -12.23
CA LEU A 103 -7.02 -4.17 -13.01
C LEU A 103 -7.56 -5.48 -12.44
N LYS A 104 -8.89 -5.64 -12.48
CA LYS A 104 -9.56 -6.91 -12.22
C LYS A 104 -9.56 -7.78 -13.48
N PRO A 105 -9.45 -9.11 -13.37
CA PRO A 105 -9.25 -9.89 -12.14
C PRO A 105 -7.87 -9.64 -11.51
N VAL A 106 -7.82 -9.64 -10.18
CA VAL A 106 -6.58 -9.34 -9.43
C VAL A 106 -5.57 -10.46 -9.67
N ASP A 107 -4.41 -10.10 -10.17
CA ASP A 107 -3.25 -10.97 -10.26
C ASP A 107 -2.57 -11.06 -8.88
N GLU A 108 -2.45 -12.27 -8.34
CA GLU A 108 -1.91 -12.47 -6.97
C GLU A 108 -0.42 -12.14 -6.88
N GLU A 109 0.37 -12.39 -7.94
CA GLU A 109 1.79 -12.04 -7.95
C GLU A 109 1.96 -10.52 -7.99
N ALA A 110 1.20 -9.83 -8.83
CA ALA A 110 1.21 -8.37 -8.89
C ALA A 110 0.77 -7.74 -7.56
N LEU A 111 -0.25 -8.30 -6.92
CA LEU A 111 -0.69 -7.84 -5.60
C LEU A 111 0.41 -8.06 -4.54
N ALA A 112 1.05 -9.23 -4.54
CA ALA A 112 2.13 -9.56 -3.60
C ALA A 112 3.33 -8.60 -3.76
N ASP A 113 3.75 -8.31 -4.99
CA ASP A 113 4.85 -7.37 -5.27
C ASP A 113 4.53 -5.95 -4.77
N ILE A 114 3.28 -5.51 -4.96
CA ILE A 114 2.81 -4.21 -4.47
C ILE A 114 2.80 -4.19 -2.94
N MET A 115 2.27 -5.23 -2.29
CA MET A 115 2.19 -5.32 -0.84
C MET A 115 3.58 -5.35 -0.19
N GLU A 116 4.55 -6.04 -0.78
CA GLU A 116 5.94 -6.05 -0.34
C GLU A 116 6.52 -4.63 -0.37
N ARG A 117 6.43 -3.94 -1.51
CA ARG A 117 6.93 -2.57 -1.66
C ARG A 117 6.26 -1.57 -0.72
N LEU A 118 4.93 -1.60 -0.62
CA LEU A 118 4.20 -0.72 0.31
C LEU A 118 4.54 -1.03 1.77
N GLY A 119 4.77 -2.31 2.09
CA GLY A 119 5.20 -2.75 3.42
C GLY A 119 6.55 -2.16 3.81
N GLU A 120 7.53 -2.19 2.92
CA GLU A 120 8.84 -1.57 3.14
C GLU A 120 8.71 -0.05 3.37
N GLU A 121 7.92 0.63 2.54
CA GLU A 121 7.67 2.08 2.70
C GLU A 121 7.01 2.42 4.04
N ILE A 122 6.05 1.61 4.51
CA ILE A 122 5.37 1.81 5.78
C ILE A 122 6.34 1.59 6.95
N VAL A 123 7.15 0.54 6.92
CA VAL A 123 8.14 0.25 7.96
C VAL A 123 9.17 1.36 8.05
N ASN A 124 9.72 1.80 6.93
CA ASN A 124 10.70 2.87 6.88
C ASN A 124 10.13 4.19 7.42
N SER A 125 8.91 4.55 7.04
CA SER A 125 8.24 5.75 7.57
C SER A 125 8.07 5.72 9.08
N ARG A 126 7.69 4.57 9.64
CA ARG A 126 7.54 4.40 11.10
C ARG A 126 8.87 4.48 11.84
N GLN A 127 9.94 3.96 11.28
CA GLN A 127 11.28 4.06 11.87
C GLN A 127 11.75 5.51 11.94
N VAL A 128 11.54 6.28 10.86
CA VAL A 128 11.89 7.71 10.83
C VAL A 128 11.07 8.49 11.86
N GLU A 129 9.75 8.25 11.96
CA GLU A 129 8.90 8.91 12.95
C GLU A 129 9.37 8.59 14.40
N HIS A 130 9.68 7.34 14.69
CA HIS A 130 10.15 6.93 16.02
C HIS A 130 11.48 7.57 16.40
N VAL A 131 12.42 7.67 15.46
CA VAL A 131 13.71 8.35 15.68
C VAL A 131 13.51 9.84 15.92
N MET A 132 12.60 10.48 15.18
CA MET A 132 12.28 11.90 15.37
C MET A 132 11.65 12.17 16.74
N GLU A 133 10.69 11.34 17.18
CA GLU A 133 10.08 11.46 18.51
C GLU A 133 11.10 11.29 19.63
N GLN A 134 11.99 10.30 19.53
CA GLN A 134 13.05 10.11 20.54
C GLN A 134 14.00 11.29 20.63
N ALA A 135 14.34 11.88 19.51
CA ALA A 135 15.23 13.04 19.47
C ALA A 135 14.60 14.31 20.03
N GLU A 136 13.29 14.52 19.83
CA GLU A 136 12.56 15.61 20.46
C GLU A 136 12.52 15.46 21.99
N ILE A 137 12.34 14.23 22.48
CA ILE A 137 12.35 13.92 23.93
C ILE A 137 13.71 14.16 24.56
N GLU A 138 14.79 13.82 23.87
CA GLU A 138 16.17 13.96 24.39
C GLU A 138 16.73 15.37 24.27
N GLY A 139 15.99 16.34 23.69
CA GLY A 139 16.41 17.73 23.49
C GLY A 139 17.64 17.86 22.57
N GLY A 140 17.88 16.83 21.78
CA GLY A 140 19.05 16.67 20.96
C GLY A 140 18.98 17.43 19.65
N ASN A 141 20.10 18.02 19.29
CA ASN A 141 20.34 18.61 17.96
C ASN A 141 20.46 17.47 16.95
N LEU A 142 19.35 17.03 16.36
CA LEU A 142 19.34 16.00 15.34
C LEU A 142 20.02 16.52 14.08
N ASN A 143 21.11 15.87 13.69
CA ASN A 143 21.65 16.01 12.37
C ASN A 143 20.79 15.17 11.40
N LEU A 144 19.67 15.75 10.94
CA LEU A 144 18.76 15.12 9.97
C LEU A 144 19.50 14.64 8.70
N GLU A 145 20.57 15.31 8.29
CA GLU A 145 21.39 14.93 7.14
C GLU A 145 22.08 13.57 7.35
N TYR A 146 22.49 13.25 8.59
CA TYR A 146 23.11 11.97 8.90
C TYR A 146 22.15 10.79 8.74
N TYR A 147 20.90 10.94 9.17
CA TYR A 147 19.88 9.91 9.05
C TYR A 147 19.36 9.76 7.62
N MET A 148 19.22 10.85 6.87
CA MET A 148 18.90 10.80 5.44
C MET A 148 19.99 10.12 4.59
N GLN A 149 21.27 10.26 4.97
CA GLN A 149 22.37 9.56 4.31
C GLN A 149 22.41 8.06 4.60
N LEU A 150 21.97 7.61 5.78
CA LEU A 150 21.85 6.18 6.11
C LEU A 150 20.79 5.51 5.24
N ASP A 151 19.63 6.13 5.04
CA ASP A 151 18.54 5.61 4.21
C ASP A 151 18.96 5.49 2.73
N LEU A 152 19.70 6.47 2.21
CA LEU A 152 20.25 6.42 0.85
C LEU A 152 21.33 5.35 0.66
N SER A 153 22.09 4.99 1.72
CA SER A 153 23.14 3.97 1.63
C SER A 153 22.55 2.55 1.63
N GLU A 154 21.48 2.29 2.37
CA GLU A 154 20.79 0.99 2.35
C GLU A 154 20.07 0.75 1.01
N ASN A 155 19.42 1.77 0.44
CA ASN A 155 18.81 1.68 -0.88
C ASN A 155 19.81 1.42 -2.02
N GLN A 156 21.07 1.84 -1.88
CA GLN A 156 22.12 1.50 -2.84
C GLN A 156 22.58 0.04 -2.76
N TYR A 157 22.51 -0.58 -1.58
CA TYR A 157 22.86 -2.00 -1.41
C TYR A 157 21.81 -2.92 -2.02
N VAL A 158 20.52 -2.63 -1.83
CA VAL A 158 19.41 -3.42 -2.42
C VAL A 158 19.42 -3.30 -3.95
N SER A 159 19.68 -2.13 -4.50
CA SER A 159 19.76 -1.92 -5.96
C SER A 159 20.95 -2.61 -6.62
N ARG A 160 22.06 -2.87 -5.88
CA ARG A 160 23.20 -3.63 -6.37
C ARG A 160 22.98 -5.14 -6.36
N ALA A 161 22.23 -5.67 -5.41
CA ALA A 161 21.91 -7.09 -5.34
C ALA A 161 21.07 -7.56 -6.53
N HIS A 162 20.19 -6.72 -7.06
CA HIS A 162 19.34 -7.02 -8.23
C HIS A 162 20.08 -6.96 -9.59
N LYS A 163 21.24 -6.34 -9.66
CA LYS A 163 22.04 -6.25 -10.91
C LYS A 163 23.09 -7.35 -11.08
N GLY A 164 23.23 -8.26 -10.12
CA GLY A 164 24.27 -9.30 -10.08
C GLY A 164 23.93 -10.64 -10.75
N HIS A 165 22.76 -10.81 -11.33
CA HIS A 165 22.33 -12.14 -11.87
C HIS A 165 21.97 -12.14 -13.35
N THR A 166 22.65 -11.32 -14.17
CA THR A 166 22.68 -11.48 -15.62
C THR A 166 24.12 -11.58 -16.10
N GLY A 167 24.69 -12.76 -15.92
CA GLY A 167 26.05 -13.09 -16.32
C GLY A 167 26.10 -14.38 -17.09
N GLY A 168 26.19 -14.29 -18.42
CA GLY A 168 27.05 -15.16 -19.16
C GLY A 168 26.48 -16.44 -19.74
N PHE A 169 25.80 -16.34 -20.88
CA PHE A 169 25.77 -17.45 -21.83
C PHE A 169 26.88 -17.18 -22.86
N LEU A 170 27.97 -17.98 -22.78
CA LEU A 170 29.00 -18.07 -23.83
C LEU A 170 28.58 -19.10 -24.88
N PRO A 171 28.62 -18.81 -26.18
CA PRO A 171 28.48 -19.84 -27.19
C PRO A 171 29.83 -20.53 -27.37
N GLY A 172 29.86 -21.83 -27.12
CA GLY A 172 30.94 -22.73 -27.46
C GLY A 172 30.79 -23.23 -28.89
N SER A 173 31.86 -23.11 -29.65
CA SER A 173 32.15 -23.68 -30.97
C SER A 173 31.87 -25.15 -31.10
#